data_e8978a57898919c71482bec80965c3f9
#
_entry.id   e8978a57898919c71482bec80965c3f9
#
_cell.length_a   1.000
_cell.length_b   1.000
_cell.length_c   1.000
_cell.angle_alpha   90.00
_cell.angle_beta   90.00
_cell.angle_gamma   90.00
#
_symmetry.space_group_name_H-M   'P 1'
#
loop_
_entity.id
_entity.type
_entity.pdbx_description
1 polymer ?
#
loop_
_entity_poly.entity_id
_entity_poly.type
_entity_poly.pdbx_seq_one_letter_code
_entity_poly.pdbx_strand_id
1 'polypeptide(L)'
;MNIKRYLLKILLLFVLVGSVVNADILVVPFYEIHGNSVYYRTENGLEKLQNADSKTFEIFKESRSFGRDKNNVYYLGDKLNKIDPKTFEVVEGYGIIIFKDKNGIYTFGKNYDKLKIINFKENGIDIDFNDFKVISSENPIIYRNKNDIYFQKGGKIYPIKNVDAKTFEKINGHSYLDNKYYRDKNNVYYFSEDKMLKLENADRNSVNELSENSLKDKNYVYFENQQIKGLDVNSFKVIYENRISEPENLIKDKNGVYYIDENKKTLIKFKNDEIDIESFGIANKMLDDYFKDKNNVYYLENYKLHELDDLDIKTYQNISMTRYKKDKNNLYYKRKKVKGVNPDDIEIIENNFIKIKNTLYKISNFGGKEAEIEPLSVDTNTFEEIDNNYYRDKKNVYFYKYGNLQKLKNANVKNFKMLKENSDFGKDQSNIYYKGYKLEQVDKDGFEILDEAYDGSIIKDKNSKYYHGERIK
;
A
#
# COMPACT_ATOMS: atom_id res chain seq x y z
N MET A 1 -21.87 1.22 -21.03
CA MET A 1 -21.67 0.21 -19.97
C MET A 1 -21.07 0.93 -18.78
N ASN A 2 -21.70 0.86 -17.62
CA ASN A 2 -21.57 1.83 -16.53
C ASN A 2 -20.25 1.62 -15.75
N ILE A 3 -19.35 2.60 -15.71
CA ILE A 3 -18.05 2.59 -15.02
C ILE A 3 -18.19 2.22 -13.52
N LYS A 4 -19.29 2.61 -12.88
CA LYS A 4 -19.64 2.24 -11.50
C LYS A 4 -19.76 0.72 -11.30
N ARG A 5 -20.25 -0.02 -12.31
CA ARG A 5 -20.40 -1.48 -12.25
C ARG A 5 -19.06 -2.20 -12.23
N TYR A 6 -18.02 -1.61 -12.84
CA TYR A 6 -16.65 -2.16 -12.86
C TYR A 6 -15.88 -1.86 -11.58
N LEU A 7 -16.02 -0.66 -11.02
CA LEU A 7 -15.35 -0.29 -9.76
C LEU A 7 -15.82 -1.15 -8.59
N LEU A 8 -17.12 -1.50 -8.54
CA LEU A 8 -17.63 -2.40 -7.50
C LEU A 8 -17.23 -3.86 -7.73
N LYS A 9 -17.13 -4.31 -8.98
CA LYS A 9 -16.56 -5.62 -9.31
C LYS A 9 -15.11 -5.76 -8.81
N ILE A 10 -14.32 -4.67 -8.90
CA ILE A 10 -12.95 -4.59 -8.37
C ILE A 10 -12.94 -4.53 -6.84
N LEU A 11 -13.82 -3.74 -6.21
CA LEU A 11 -13.89 -3.60 -4.76
C LEU A 11 -14.31 -4.92 -4.07
N LEU A 12 -15.25 -5.65 -4.65
CA LEU A 12 -15.65 -6.98 -4.17
C LEU A 12 -14.53 -8.03 -4.28
N LEU A 13 -13.62 -7.88 -5.26
CA LEU A 13 -12.44 -8.73 -5.38
C LEU A 13 -11.41 -8.42 -4.27
N PHE A 14 -11.22 -7.14 -3.92
CA PHE A 14 -10.27 -6.71 -2.87
C PHE A 14 -10.72 -7.04 -1.45
N VAL A 15 -12.01 -7.03 -1.17
CA VAL A 15 -12.57 -7.41 0.16
C VAL A 15 -12.36 -8.91 0.46
N LEU A 16 -12.19 -9.74 -0.57
CA LEU A 16 -11.96 -11.19 -0.41
C LEU A 16 -10.48 -11.56 -0.19
N VAL A 17 -9.55 -10.62 -0.37
CA VAL A 17 -8.09 -10.89 -0.29
C VAL A 17 -7.45 -10.39 1.02
N GLY A 18 -8.15 -9.60 1.82
CA GLY A 18 -7.53 -8.78 2.87
C GLY A 18 -8.00 -8.97 4.31
N SER A 19 -8.43 -10.16 4.76
CA SER A 19 -8.55 -10.34 6.22
C SER A 19 -8.66 -11.81 6.63
N VAL A 20 -7.59 -12.37 7.15
CA VAL A 20 -7.68 -13.47 8.12
C VAL A 20 -7.93 -12.85 9.49
N VAL A 21 -9.18 -12.57 9.78
CA VAL A 21 -9.69 -12.37 11.13
C VAL A 21 -10.89 -13.30 11.26
N ASN A 22 -10.85 -14.18 12.26
CA ASN A 22 -11.96 -15.04 12.65
C ASN A 22 -13.24 -14.23 12.87
N ALA A 23 -14.01 -14.07 11.83
CA ALA A 23 -15.43 -13.82 11.84
C ALA A 23 -15.98 -14.66 10.70
N ASP A 24 -17.04 -15.39 10.94
CA ASP A 24 -17.87 -16.03 9.92
C ASP A 24 -18.38 -14.95 8.96
N ILE A 25 -17.51 -14.50 8.05
CA ILE A 25 -17.92 -13.70 6.91
C ILE A 25 -18.70 -14.69 6.05
N LEU A 26 -20.00 -14.53 6.03
CA LEU A 26 -20.89 -15.13 5.05
C LEU A 26 -20.31 -14.80 3.67
N VAL A 27 -19.52 -15.74 3.13
CA VAL A 27 -19.01 -15.65 1.76
C VAL A 27 -20.22 -15.83 0.85
N VAL A 28 -20.82 -14.72 0.46
CA VAL A 28 -21.96 -14.72 -0.45
C VAL A 28 -21.47 -15.29 -1.78
N PRO A 29 -22.00 -16.40 -2.27
CA PRO A 29 -21.60 -16.95 -3.57
C PRO A 29 -21.96 -15.93 -4.67
N PHE A 30 -21.06 -15.76 -5.64
CA PHE A 30 -21.34 -14.89 -6.79
C PHE A 30 -22.44 -15.45 -7.68
N TYR A 31 -22.60 -16.77 -7.72
CA TYR A 31 -23.66 -17.44 -8.49
C TYR A 31 -24.60 -18.20 -7.57
N GLU A 32 -25.89 -18.16 -7.90
CA GLU A 32 -26.93 -18.89 -7.19
C GLU A 32 -27.82 -19.59 -8.21
N ILE A 33 -28.28 -20.83 -7.86
CA ILE A 33 -29.18 -21.60 -8.69
C ILE A 33 -30.53 -21.67 -7.96
N HIS A 34 -31.55 -21.06 -8.58
CA HIS A 34 -32.93 -21.10 -8.06
C HIS A 34 -33.83 -21.77 -9.10
N GLY A 35 -34.30 -23.00 -8.78
CA GLY A 35 -35.10 -23.80 -9.71
C GLY A 35 -34.37 -24.06 -11.04
N ASN A 36 -34.97 -23.63 -12.12
CA ASN A 36 -34.40 -23.80 -13.47
C ASN A 36 -33.58 -22.58 -13.97
N SER A 37 -33.14 -21.72 -13.09
CA SER A 37 -32.44 -20.49 -13.47
C SER A 37 -31.18 -20.30 -12.65
N VAL A 38 -30.17 -19.73 -13.30
CA VAL A 38 -28.92 -19.32 -12.68
C VAL A 38 -28.89 -17.80 -12.55
N TYR A 39 -28.45 -17.33 -11.41
CA TYR A 39 -28.34 -15.90 -11.10
C TYR A 39 -26.91 -15.54 -10.70
N TYR A 40 -26.52 -14.33 -10.97
CA TYR A 40 -25.29 -13.72 -10.48
C TYR A 40 -25.62 -12.56 -9.54
N ARG A 41 -24.96 -12.51 -8.38
CA ARG A 41 -25.16 -11.47 -7.38
C ARG A 41 -24.41 -10.20 -7.76
N THR A 42 -25.13 -9.12 -7.89
CA THR A 42 -24.62 -7.75 -8.13
C THR A 42 -24.96 -6.85 -6.94
N GLU A 43 -24.48 -5.62 -6.97
CA GLU A 43 -24.89 -4.58 -6.00
C GLU A 43 -26.40 -4.29 -6.00
N ASN A 44 -27.05 -4.49 -7.15
CA ASN A 44 -28.49 -4.27 -7.34
C ASN A 44 -29.33 -5.51 -7.04
N GLY A 45 -28.71 -6.59 -6.57
CA GLY A 45 -29.38 -7.85 -6.26
C GLY A 45 -29.00 -8.99 -7.22
N LEU A 46 -29.89 -9.98 -7.34
CA LEU A 46 -29.67 -11.13 -8.21
C LEU A 46 -30.09 -10.83 -9.65
N GLU A 47 -29.15 -10.93 -10.56
CA GLU A 47 -29.39 -10.81 -12.00
C GLU A 47 -29.40 -12.19 -12.65
N LYS A 48 -30.45 -12.50 -13.38
CA LYS A 48 -30.59 -13.79 -14.08
C LYS A 48 -29.61 -13.89 -15.23
N LEU A 49 -28.85 -14.99 -15.30
CA LEU A 49 -28.01 -15.30 -16.45
C LEU A 49 -28.89 -15.78 -17.61
N GLN A 50 -28.85 -15.05 -18.72
CA GLN A 50 -29.60 -15.44 -19.90
C GLN A 50 -28.97 -16.68 -20.56
N ASN A 51 -29.80 -17.68 -20.85
CA ASN A 51 -29.41 -18.92 -21.52
C ASN A 51 -28.41 -19.82 -20.76
N ALA A 52 -28.25 -19.64 -19.45
CA ALA A 52 -27.48 -20.56 -18.62
C ALA A 52 -28.31 -21.82 -18.32
N ASP A 53 -27.69 -22.98 -18.52
CA ASP A 53 -28.32 -24.27 -18.20
C ASP A 53 -28.09 -24.62 -16.72
N SER A 54 -29.11 -24.38 -15.90
CA SER A 54 -29.05 -24.63 -14.46
C SER A 54 -28.77 -26.08 -14.07
N LYS A 55 -29.11 -27.04 -14.93
CA LYS A 55 -28.92 -28.49 -14.66
C LYS A 55 -27.46 -28.91 -14.77
N THR A 56 -26.66 -28.16 -15.54
CA THR A 56 -25.24 -28.43 -15.78
C THR A 56 -24.33 -27.32 -15.28
N PHE A 57 -24.91 -26.32 -14.62
CA PHE A 57 -24.13 -25.19 -14.12
C PHE A 57 -23.27 -25.57 -12.92
N GLU A 58 -21.99 -25.28 -12.98
CA GLU A 58 -21.06 -25.45 -11.88
C GLU A 58 -20.24 -24.17 -11.61
N ILE A 59 -19.90 -23.96 -10.34
CA ILE A 59 -19.06 -22.84 -9.88
C ILE A 59 -17.66 -23.38 -9.61
N PHE A 60 -16.64 -22.70 -10.11
CA PHE A 60 -15.25 -23.12 -9.90
C PHE A 60 -14.82 -22.90 -8.45
N LYS A 61 -14.23 -23.93 -7.83
CA LYS A 61 -13.72 -23.87 -6.44
C LYS A 61 -12.52 -22.93 -6.33
N GLU A 62 -11.66 -22.95 -7.34
CA GLU A 62 -10.42 -22.17 -7.44
C GLU A 62 -10.70 -20.67 -7.62
N SER A 63 -11.82 -20.35 -8.25
CA SER A 63 -12.26 -18.96 -8.41
C SER A 63 -13.77 -18.88 -8.56
N ARG A 64 -14.45 -18.49 -7.50
CA ARG A 64 -15.92 -18.35 -7.48
C ARG A 64 -16.45 -17.27 -8.43
N SER A 65 -15.56 -16.49 -9.04
CA SER A 65 -15.91 -15.53 -10.08
C SER A 65 -16.27 -16.19 -11.41
N PHE A 66 -15.87 -17.47 -11.59
CA PHE A 66 -16.19 -18.24 -12.78
C PHE A 66 -17.31 -19.24 -12.52
N GLY A 67 -18.18 -19.36 -13.50
CA GLY A 67 -19.17 -20.41 -13.63
C GLY A 67 -19.16 -20.97 -15.04
N ARG A 68 -19.57 -22.23 -15.22
CA ARG A 68 -19.79 -22.82 -16.53
C ARG A 68 -21.02 -23.71 -16.54
N ASP A 69 -21.60 -23.83 -17.70
CA ASP A 69 -22.54 -24.91 -18.03
C ASP A 69 -22.01 -25.74 -19.22
N LYS A 70 -22.74 -26.68 -19.69
CA LYS A 70 -22.33 -27.51 -20.85
C LYS A 70 -22.04 -26.72 -22.13
N ASN A 71 -22.56 -25.49 -22.26
CA ASN A 71 -22.50 -24.68 -23.48
C ASN A 71 -21.62 -23.43 -23.35
N ASN A 72 -21.45 -22.91 -22.14
CA ASN A 72 -20.85 -21.58 -21.94
C ASN A 72 -20.00 -21.51 -20.68
N VAL A 73 -19.04 -20.57 -20.67
CA VAL A 73 -18.30 -20.12 -19.50
C VAL A 73 -18.70 -18.69 -19.18
N TYR A 74 -18.81 -18.39 -17.90
CA TYR A 74 -19.20 -17.06 -17.38
C TYR A 74 -18.15 -16.54 -16.41
N TYR A 75 -17.90 -15.23 -16.47
CA TYR A 75 -17.05 -14.52 -15.53
C TYR A 75 -17.80 -13.31 -14.97
N LEU A 76 -17.97 -13.26 -13.64
CA LEU A 76 -18.72 -12.22 -12.94
C LEU A 76 -20.10 -11.93 -13.57
N GLY A 77 -20.81 -12.98 -13.96
CA GLY A 77 -22.13 -12.90 -14.59
C GLY A 77 -22.14 -12.68 -16.12
N ASP A 78 -21.01 -12.29 -16.70
CA ASP A 78 -20.91 -12.08 -18.14
C ASP A 78 -20.44 -13.35 -18.88
N LYS A 79 -21.09 -13.67 -19.98
CA LYS A 79 -20.69 -14.80 -20.82
C LYS A 79 -19.35 -14.52 -21.52
N LEU A 80 -18.43 -15.46 -21.41
CA LEU A 80 -17.16 -15.42 -22.16
C LEU A 80 -17.34 -16.02 -23.55
N ASN A 81 -17.21 -15.18 -24.57
CA ASN A 81 -17.32 -15.65 -25.95
C ASN A 81 -16.05 -16.36 -26.40
N LYS A 82 -16.19 -17.39 -27.24
CA LYS A 82 -15.10 -18.17 -27.86
C LYS A 82 -14.30 -19.06 -26.90
N ILE A 83 -14.76 -19.26 -25.67
CA ILE A 83 -14.17 -20.19 -24.71
C ILE A 83 -14.89 -21.52 -24.79
N ASP A 84 -14.14 -22.61 -24.89
CA ASP A 84 -14.69 -23.98 -24.89
C ASP A 84 -14.96 -24.44 -23.44
N PRO A 85 -16.23 -24.62 -23.04
CA PRO A 85 -16.55 -24.96 -21.65
C PRO A 85 -16.07 -26.35 -21.22
N LYS A 86 -15.85 -27.27 -22.19
CA LYS A 86 -15.44 -28.65 -21.88
C LYS A 86 -14.00 -28.76 -21.46
N THR A 87 -13.14 -27.88 -22.00
CA THR A 87 -11.71 -27.86 -21.75
C THR A 87 -11.25 -26.64 -20.96
N PHE A 88 -12.20 -25.83 -20.50
CA PHE A 88 -11.93 -24.66 -19.70
C PHE A 88 -11.34 -25.01 -18.32
N GLU A 89 -10.26 -24.34 -17.97
CA GLU A 89 -9.56 -24.49 -16.68
C GLU A 89 -9.04 -23.13 -16.21
N VAL A 90 -9.29 -22.78 -14.94
CA VAL A 90 -8.64 -21.65 -14.28
C VAL A 90 -7.25 -22.11 -13.84
N VAL A 91 -6.22 -21.43 -14.33
CA VAL A 91 -4.82 -21.80 -14.06
C VAL A 91 -4.26 -21.01 -12.89
N GLU A 92 -4.63 -19.73 -12.78
CA GLU A 92 -4.20 -18.83 -11.71
C GLU A 92 -5.29 -17.77 -11.45
N GLY A 93 -5.63 -17.54 -10.20
CA GLY A 93 -6.72 -16.63 -9.79
C GLY A 93 -6.31 -15.50 -8.83
N TYR A 94 -5.06 -15.49 -8.36
CA TYR A 94 -4.55 -14.44 -7.47
C TYR A 94 -3.75 -13.42 -8.28
N GLY A 95 -4.10 -12.14 -8.15
CA GLY A 95 -3.42 -11.04 -8.83
C GLY A 95 -3.80 -10.92 -10.31
N ILE A 96 -3.30 -11.80 -11.16
CA ILE A 96 -3.68 -11.88 -12.58
C ILE A 96 -4.49 -13.15 -12.80
N ILE A 97 -5.70 -12.98 -13.36
CA ILE A 97 -6.55 -14.11 -13.71
C ILE A 97 -6.09 -14.70 -15.03
N ILE A 98 -5.58 -15.92 -14.98
CA ILE A 98 -5.14 -16.69 -16.15
C ILE A 98 -5.98 -17.96 -16.24
N PHE A 99 -6.54 -18.20 -17.40
CA PHE A 99 -7.30 -19.41 -17.69
C PHE A 99 -7.02 -19.89 -19.10
N LYS A 100 -7.32 -21.14 -19.36
CA LYS A 100 -7.05 -21.80 -20.63
C LYS A 100 -8.23 -22.66 -21.08
N ASP A 101 -8.24 -22.94 -22.38
CA ASP A 101 -9.02 -24.00 -22.99
C ASP A 101 -8.18 -24.65 -24.12
N LYS A 102 -8.76 -25.56 -24.89
CA LYS A 102 -8.07 -26.19 -26.05
C LYS A 102 -7.65 -25.20 -27.16
N ASN A 103 -8.19 -23.97 -27.15
CA ASN A 103 -7.94 -22.98 -28.20
C ASN A 103 -6.88 -21.95 -27.79
N GLY A 104 -6.62 -21.78 -26.49
CA GLY A 104 -5.68 -20.74 -26.04
C GLY A 104 -5.52 -20.60 -24.53
N ILE A 105 -4.65 -19.66 -24.19
CA ILE A 105 -4.45 -19.15 -22.82
C ILE A 105 -4.89 -17.71 -22.81
N TYR A 106 -5.64 -17.34 -21.79
CA TYR A 106 -6.37 -16.09 -21.73
C TYR A 106 -6.10 -15.35 -20.43
N THR A 107 -6.21 -14.02 -20.48
CA THR A 107 -6.26 -13.12 -19.33
C THR A 107 -7.20 -11.97 -19.64
N PHE A 108 -7.49 -11.13 -18.65
CA PHE A 108 -8.25 -9.89 -18.87
C PHE A 108 -7.32 -8.69 -19.09
N GLY A 109 -7.81 -7.66 -19.77
CA GLY A 109 -7.16 -6.36 -19.87
C GLY A 109 -7.09 -5.65 -18.50
N LYS A 110 -6.33 -4.55 -18.41
CA LYS A 110 -6.12 -3.77 -17.16
C LYS A 110 -7.42 -3.42 -16.42
N ASN A 111 -8.53 -3.24 -17.13
CA ASN A 111 -9.81 -2.89 -16.54
C ASN A 111 -10.79 -4.07 -16.51
N TYR A 112 -10.32 -5.28 -16.70
CA TYR A 112 -11.15 -6.51 -16.81
C TYR A 112 -12.27 -6.40 -17.87
N ASP A 113 -12.11 -5.48 -18.82
CA ASP A 113 -13.12 -5.11 -19.82
C ASP A 113 -13.08 -5.97 -21.07
N LYS A 114 -11.93 -6.54 -21.36
CA LYS A 114 -11.72 -7.34 -22.58
C LYS A 114 -10.89 -8.59 -22.29
N LEU A 115 -11.37 -9.68 -22.86
CA LEU A 115 -10.61 -10.91 -22.93
C LEU A 115 -9.40 -10.72 -23.85
N LYS A 116 -8.22 -11.07 -23.37
CA LYS A 116 -6.97 -11.08 -24.13
C LYS A 116 -6.42 -12.49 -24.22
N ILE A 117 -5.98 -12.87 -25.41
CA ILE A 117 -5.23 -14.08 -25.63
C ILE A 117 -3.76 -13.79 -25.28
N ILE A 118 -3.14 -14.65 -24.49
CA ILE A 118 -1.68 -14.62 -24.27
C ILE A 118 -1.07 -15.33 -25.50
N ASN A 119 -0.52 -14.54 -26.41
CA ASN A 119 -0.14 -15.03 -27.73
C ASN A 119 1.29 -15.59 -27.76
N PHE A 120 1.43 -16.84 -27.40
CA PHE A 120 2.71 -17.56 -27.49
C PHE A 120 3.18 -17.78 -28.94
N LYS A 121 2.24 -18.00 -29.88
CA LYS A 121 2.58 -18.25 -31.29
C LYS A 121 3.26 -17.07 -31.98
N GLU A 122 2.86 -15.84 -31.65
CA GLU A 122 3.53 -14.64 -32.18
C GLU A 122 4.99 -14.53 -31.72
N ASN A 123 5.35 -15.21 -30.64
CA ASN A 123 6.71 -15.30 -30.13
C ASN A 123 7.43 -16.58 -30.57
N GLY A 124 6.84 -17.34 -31.53
CA GLY A 124 7.44 -18.57 -32.02
C GLY A 124 7.40 -19.75 -31.05
N ILE A 125 6.54 -19.69 -30.03
CA ILE A 125 6.45 -20.70 -28.97
C ILE A 125 5.24 -21.60 -29.23
N ASP A 126 5.50 -22.90 -29.36
CA ASP A 126 4.47 -23.93 -29.45
C ASP A 126 4.04 -24.39 -28.06
N ILE A 127 2.75 -24.21 -27.74
CA ILE A 127 2.20 -24.50 -26.42
C ILE A 127 1.60 -25.89 -26.36
N ASP A 128 2.03 -26.65 -25.34
CA ASP A 128 1.33 -27.83 -24.89
C ASP A 128 0.39 -27.46 -23.73
N PHE A 129 -0.90 -27.35 -24.00
CA PHE A 129 -1.89 -26.96 -23.00
C PHE A 129 -2.00 -27.94 -21.83
N ASN A 130 -1.57 -29.20 -21.99
CA ASN A 130 -1.61 -30.21 -20.93
C ASN A 130 -0.47 -30.03 -19.92
N ASP A 131 0.69 -29.51 -20.34
CA ASP A 131 1.85 -29.28 -19.47
C ASP A 131 2.13 -27.78 -19.23
N PHE A 132 1.19 -26.91 -19.56
CA PHE A 132 1.30 -25.48 -19.26
C PHE A 132 1.01 -25.21 -17.79
N LYS A 133 1.91 -24.47 -17.12
CA LYS A 133 1.75 -24.02 -15.73
C LYS A 133 2.18 -22.57 -15.58
N VAL A 134 1.52 -21.87 -14.66
CA VAL A 134 1.98 -20.58 -14.14
C VAL A 134 2.86 -20.87 -12.92
N ILE A 135 4.11 -20.40 -12.94
CA ILE A 135 5.07 -20.52 -11.84
C ILE A 135 4.97 -19.28 -10.93
N SER A 136 4.72 -18.10 -11.51
CA SER A 136 4.48 -16.85 -10.82
C SER A 136 3.45 -16.04 -11.58
N SER A 137 2.41 -15.57 -10.90
CA SER A 137 1.39 -14.66 -11.42
C SER A 137 1.69 -13.19 -11.11
N GLU A 138 2.74 -12.94 -10.36
CA GLU A 138 3.23 -11.61 -9.99
C GLU A 138 4.18 -11.07 -11.06
N ASN A 139 4.71 -9.88 -10.87
CA ASN A 139 5.66 -9.28 -11.81
C ASN A 139 7.11 -9.73 -11.49
N PRO A 140 7.74 -10.56 -12.32
CA PRO A 140 7.26 -11.00 -13.65
C PRO A 140 6.30 -12.19 -13.58
N ILE A 141 5.42 -12.26 -14.56
CA ILE A 141 4.64 -13.49 -14.77
C ILE A 141 5.55 -14.52 -15.40
N ILE A 142 5.65 -15.68 -14.77
CA ILE A 142 6.52 -16.77 -15.25
C ILE A 142 5.68 -18.00 -15.58
N TYR A 143 5.96 -18.57 -16.74
CA TYR A 143 5.27 -19.73 -17.28
C TYR A 143 6.25 -20.90 -17.48
N ARG A 144 5.74 -22.12 -17.28
CA ARG A 144 6.38 -23.33 -17.74
C ARG A 144 5.53 -23.96 -18.86
N ASN A 145 6.20 -24.39 -19.92
CA ASN A 145 5.61 -25.19 -20.98
C ASN A 145 6.59 -26.27 -21.40
N LYS A 146 6.22 -27.53 -21.21
CA LYS A 146 7.12 -28.69 -21.45
C LYS A 146 8.45 -28.56 -20.69
N ASN A 147 9.53 -28.40 -21.41
CA ASN A 147 10.89 -28.34 -20.87
C ASN A 147 11.44 -26.90 -20.80
N ASP A 148 10.61 -25.92 -21.06
CA ASP A 148 11.03 -24.52 -21.15
C ASP A 148 10.31 -23.62 -20.15
N ILE A 149 11.01 -22.57 -19.72
CA ILE A 149 10.49 -21.52 -18.85
C ILE A 149 10.47 -20.20 -19.61
N TYR A 150 9.44 -19.43 -19.40
CA TYR A 150 9.23 -18.13 -20.04
C TYR A 150 8.79 -17.09 -19.04
N PHE A 151 9.11 -15.82 -19.29
CA PHE A 151 8.56 -14.70 -18.57
C PHE A 151 7.86 -13.72 -19.51
N GLN A 152 6.89 -12.98 -18.98
CA GLN A 152 6.15 -11.97 -19.71
C GLN A 152 6.57 -10.56 -19.30
N LYS A 153 6.89 -9.71 -20.27
CA LYS A 153 7.21 -8.29 -20.07
C LYS A 153 6.62 -7.46 -21.21
N GLY A 154 5.86 -6.41 -20.88
CA GLY A 154 5.28 -5.53 -21.89
C GLY A 154 4.38 -6.23 -22.92
N GLY A 155 3.72 -7.32 -22.53
CA GLY A 155 2.86 -8.13 -23.41
C GLY A 155 3.61 -9.10 -24.32
N LYS A 156 4.95 -9.11 -24.29
CA LYS A 156 5.78 -10.07 -25.02
C LYS A 156 6.28 -11.17 -24.07
N ILE A 157 6.60 -12.32 -24.65
CA ILE A 157 7.04 -13.51 -23.93
C ILE A 157 8.48 -13.82 -24.31
N TYR A 158 9.32 -14.03 -23.31
CA TYR A 158 10.76 -14.26 -23.47
C TYR A 158 11.18 -15.57 -22.81
N PRO A 159 12.07 -16.36 -23.41
CA PRO A 159 12.56 -17.58 -22.80
C PRO A 159 13.55 -17.30 -21.67
N ILE A 160 13.46 -18.07 -20.60
CA ILE A 160 14.48 -18.16 -19.56
C ILE A 160 15.36 -19.38 -19.85
N LYS A 161 16.64 -19.13 -20.07
CA LYS A 161 17.61 -20.17 -20.43
C LYS A 161 18.42 -20.63 -19.22
N ASN A 162 19.06 -21.80 -19.34
CA ASN A 162 19.98 -22.37 -18.34
C ASN A 162 19.33 -22.69 -16.98
N VAL A 163 18.05 -23.05 -16.99
CA VAL A 163 17.29 -23.54 -15.82
C VAL A 163 16.74 -24.93 -16.13
N ASP A 164 16.59 -25.77 -15.11
CA ASP A 164 15.90 -27.05 -15.26
C ASP A 164 14.38 -26.83 -15.11
N ALA A 165 13.67 -26.76 -16.22
CA ALA A 165 12.26 -26.44 -16.26
C ALA A 165 11.36 -27.40 -15.46
N LYS A 166 11.74 -28.67 -15.35
CA LYS A 166 10.96 -29.70 -14.66
C LYS A 166 10.90 -29.48 -13.15
N THR A 167 11.97 -28.93 -12.60
CA THR A 167 12.12 -28.72 -11.15
C THR A 167 12.14 -27.25 -10.77
N PHE A 168 11.95 -26.36 -11.76
CA PHE A 168 11.93 -24.91 -11.53
C PHE A 168 10.69 -24.48 -10.74
N GLU A 169 10.91 -23.81 -9.63
CA GLU A 169 9.86 -23.34 -8.73
C GLU A 169 10.23 -21.99 -8.10
N LYS A 170 9.23 -21.23 -7.71
CA LYS A 170 9.37 -20.03 -6.88
C LYS A 170 9.74 -20.47 -5.46
N ILE A 171 10.66 -19.78 -4.81
CA ILE A 171 10.96 -20.00 -3.39
C ILE A 171 9.87 -19.31 -2.61
N ASN A 172 9.03 -20.08 -1.91
CA ASN A 172 7.98 -19.55 -1.06
C ASN A 172 8.58 -19.04 0.25
N GLY A 173 8.40 -17.76 0.53
CA GLY A 173 8.79 -17.10 1.76
C GLY A 173 7.59 -16.64 2.60
N HIS A 174 7.87 -15.94 3.70
CA HIS A 174 6.84 -15.35 4.57
C HIS A 174 6.24 -14.05 4.01
N SER A 175 6.69 -13.64 2.83
CA SER A 175 6.30 -12.37 2.22
C SER A 175 5.10 -12.55 1.30
N TYR A 176 4.05 -11.73 1.49
CA TYR A 176 2.97 -11.53 0.52
C TYR A 176 3.39 -10.57 -0.61
N LEU A 177 4.68 -10.16 -0.69
CA LEU A 177 5.21 -9.30 -1.74
C LEU A 177 5.84 -10.13 -2.87
N ASP A 178 6.06 -9.47 -3.98
CA ASP A 178 6.60 -9.97 -5.25
C ASP A 178 8.02 -10.56 -5.09
N ASN A 179 8.10 -11.73 -4.47
CA ASN A 179 9.34 -12.46 -4.31
C ASN A 179 9.96 -12.76 -5.66
N LYS A 180 11.24 -12.44 -5.80
CA LYS A 180 12.02 -12.60 -7.04
C LYS A 180 12.98 -13.79 -7.03
N TYR A 181 12.91 -14.66 -6.00
CA TYR A 181 13.79 -15.82 -5.87
C TYR A 181 13.13 -17.10 -6.37
N TYR A 182 13.92 -17.86 -7.12
CA TYR A 182 13.52 -19.12 -7.74
C TYR A 182 14.62 -20.14 -7.53
N ARG A 183 14.27 -21.42 -7.63
CA ARG A 183 15.24 -22.51 -7.63
C ARG A 183 14.83 -23.62 -8.60
N ASP A 184 15.84 -24.39 -9.03
CA ASP A 184 15.64 -25.67 -9.67
C ASP A 184 16.42 -26.76 -8.92
N LYS A 185 16.54 -27.96 -9.46
CA LYS A 185 17.29 -29.04 -8.82
C LYS A 185 18.78 -28.75 -8.61
N ASN A 186 19.35 -27.78 -9.33
CA ASN A 186 20.80 -27.53 -9.36
C ASN A 186 21.18 -26.20 -8.68
N ASN A 187 20.34 -25.15 -8.81
CA ASN A 187 20.74 -23.80 -8.50
C ASN A 187 19.61 -22.99 -7.85
N VAL A 188 20.00 -21.85 -7.29
CA VAL A 188 19.12 -20.76 -6.82
C VAL A 188 19.31 -19.57 -7.73
N TYR A 189 18.26 -18.83 -7.98
CA TYR A 189 18.21 -17.71 -8.91
C TYR A 189 17.49 -16.50 -8.32
N TYR A 190 17.86 -15.33 -8.80
CA TYR A 190 17.16 -14.07 -8.59
C TYR A 190 16.72 -13.50 -9.94
N PHE A 191 15.46 -13.08 -10.04
CA PHE A 191 14.98 -12.42 -11.25
C PHE A 191 15.15 -10.90 -11.12
N SER A 192 16.03 -10.34 -11.94
CA SER A 192 16.31 -8.91 -11.98
C SER A 192 15.94 -8.34 -13.34
N GLU A 193 15.08 -7.32 -13.36
CA GLU A 193 14.61 -6.61 -14.55
C GLU A 193 14.01 -7.50 -15.65
N ASP A 194 14.83 -8.30 -16.32
CA ASP A 194 14.45 -9.22 -17.41
C ASP A 194 15.40 -10.39 -17.54
N LYS A 195 16.15 -10.67 -16.49
CA LYS A 195 17.16 -11.75 -16.48
C LYS A 195 17.05 -12.61 -15.23
N MET A 196 17.22 -13.90 -15.44
CA MET A 196 17.39 -14.84 -14.35
C MET A 196 18.89 -14.94 -14.02
N LEU A 197 19.26 -14.42 -12.85
CA LEU A 197 20.63 -14.38 -12.37
C LEU A 197 20.85 -15.50 -11.36
N LYS A 198 21.86 -16.32 -11.57
CA LYS A 198 22.23 -17.40 -10.63
C LYS A 198 22.88 -16.80 -9.39
N LEU A 199 22.48 -17.30 -8.21
CA LEU A 199 23.19 -17.03 -6.97
C LEU A 199 24.38 -17.98 -6.86
N GLU A 200 25.58 -17.41 -6.90
CA GLU A 200 26.80 -18.23 -6.75
C GLU A 200 26.93 -18.75 -5.31
N ASN A 201 27.30 -20.01 -5.19
CA ASN A 201 27.50 -20.74 -3.93
C ASN A 201 26.27 -20.94 -3.05
N ALA A 202 25.06 -20.62 -3.53
CA ALA A 202 23.85 -20.81 -2.74
C ALA A 202 23.52 -22.30 -2.57
N ASP A 203 23.32 -22.71 -1.33
CA ASP A 203 22.85 -24.06 -1.00
C ASP A 203 21.31 -24.13 -1.14
N ARG A 204 20.85 -24.63 -2.27
CA ARG A 204 19.43 -24.74 -2.60
C ARG A 204 18.57 -25.47 -1.56
N ASN A 205 19.15 -26.34 -0.76
CA ASN A 205 18.41 -27.16 0.19
C ASN A 205 18.14 -26.43 1.52
N SER A 206 18.89 -25.37 1.80
CA SER A 206 18.76 -24.59 3.03
C SER A 206 18.32 -23.13 2.79
N VAL A 207 18.01 -22.77 1.54
CA VAL A 207 17.56 -21.40 1.24
C VAL A 207 16.24 -21.06 1.92
N ASN A 208 16.19 -19.89 2.51
CA ASN A 208 15.03 -19.30 3.11
C ASN A 208 14.96 -17.82 2.75
N GLU A 209 13.83 -17.37 2.24
CA GLU A 209 13.59 -15.98 1.93
C GLU A 209 13.46 -15.16 3.23
N LEU A 210 13.99 -13.95 3.20
CA LEU A 210 13.93 -13.00 4.30
C LEU A 210 13.08 -11.79 3.96
N SER A 211 13.20 -11.31 2.71
CA SER A 211 12.41 -10.22 2.14
C SER A 211 12.34 -10.36 0.62
N GLU A 212 11.65 -9.44 -0.06
CA GLU A 212 11.58 -9.39 -1.53
C GLU A 212 12.96 -9.52 -2.21
N ASN A 213 13.97 -8.86 -1.63
CA ASN A 213 15.32 -8.75 -2.19
C ASN A 213 16.40 -9.45 -1.36
N SER A 214 16.02 -10.16 -0.28
CA SER A 214 16.98 -10.81 0.62
C SER A 214 16.66 -12.28 0.83
N LEU A 215 17.69 -13.09 0.76
CA LEU A 215 17.63 -14.54 0.96
C LEU A 215 18.82 -15.01 1.79
N LYS A 216 18.66 -16.04 2.59
CA LYS A 216 19.80 -16.73 3.24
C LYS A 216 19.77 -18.21 2.99
N ASP A 217 20.93 -18.80 3.04
CA ASP A 217 21.12 -20.24 3.23
C ASP A 217 21.87 -20.53 4.55
N LYS A 218 22.30 -21.73 4.77
CA LYS A 218 23.06 -22.10 5.96
C LYS A 218 24.46 -21.45 6.05
N ASN A 219 24.99 -20.94 4.93
CA ASN A 219 26.36 -20.43 4.84
C ASN A 219 26.41 -18.91 4.65
N TYR A 220 25.44 -18.33 3.91
CA TYR A 220 25.50 -16.97 3.42
C TYR A 220 24.15 -16.27 3.45
N VAL A 221 24.22 -14.93 3.48
CA VAL A 221 23.09 -14.02 3.20
C VAL A 221 23.32 -13.42 1.82
N TYR A 222 22.24 -13.31 1.06
CA TYR A 222 22.23 -12.72 -0.28
C TYR A 222 21.29 -11.51 -0.30
N PHE A 223 21.72 -10.49 -1.00
CA PHE A 223 20.87 -9.35 -1.39
C PHE A 223 20.81 -9.32 -2.92
N GLU A 224 19.61 -9.44 -3.48
CA GLU A 224 19.41 -9.74 -4.89
C GLU A 224 20.21 -11.02 -5.29
N ASN A 225 21.10 -10.91 -6.28
CA ASN A 225 21.94 -12.04 -6.68
C ASN A 225 23.35 -12.03 -6.08
N GLN A 226 23.66 -11.13 -5.14
CA GLN A 226 25.00 -10.95 -4.58
C GLN A 226 25.10 -11.46 -3.15
N GLN A 227 26.15 -12.20 -2.86
CA GLN A 227 26.50 -12.61 -1.51
C GLN A 227 26.97 -11.41 -0.67
N ILE A 228 26.35 -11.20 0.49
CA ILE A 228 26.76 -10.19 1.46
C ILE A 228 27.87 -10.78 2.35
N LYS A 229 29.06 -10.19 2.27
CA LYS A 229 30.21 -10.63 3.04
C LYS A 229 30.23 -9.97 4.44
N GLY A 230 30.76 -10.68 5.43
CA GLY A 230 31.00 -10.13 6.77
C GLY A 230 29.88 -10.32 7.78
N LEU A 231 28.78 -10.99 7.40
CA LEU A 231 27.68 -11.34 8.31
C LEU A 231 27.86 -12.72 8.94
N ASP A 232 27.49 -12.83 10.20
CA ASP A 232 27.34 -14.12 10.89
C ASP A 232 25.91 -14.66 10.63
N VAL A 233 25.82 -15.63 9.75
CA VAL A 233 24.53 -16.18 9.26
C VAL A 233 23.71 -16.82 10.39
N ASN A 234 24.35 -17.37 11.42
CA ASN A 234 23.66 -18.06 12.51
C ASN A 234 22.93 -17.10 13.44
N SER A 235 23.47 -15.91 13.64
CA SER A 235 22.85 -14.85 14.47
C SER A 235 22.16 -13.76 13.68
N PHE A 236 22.17 -13.85 12.34
CA PHE A 236 21.57 -12.88 11.45
C PHE A 236 20.06 -12.73 11.65
N LYS A 237 19.61 -11.48 11.72
CA LYS A 237 18.19 -11.10 11.77
C LYS A 237 17.94 -9.86 10.93
N VAL A 238 16.85 -9.86 10.18
CA VAL A 238 16.25 -8.64 9.64
C VAL A 238 15.50 -7.96 10.78
N ILE A 239 15.78 -6.70 11.03
CA ILE A 239 15.19 -5.96 12.17
C ILE A 239 13.79 -5.49 11.83
N TYR A 240 13.51 -5.25 10.56
CA TYR A 240 12.28 -4.69 10.09
C TYR A 240 11.43 -5.69 9.30
N GLU A 241 10.26 -6.02 9.81
CA GLU A 241 9.33 -6.95 9.18
C GLU A 241 8.11 -6.28 8.53
N ASN A 242 8.00 -4.93 8.54
CA ASN A 242 6.81 -4.23 8.07
C ASN A 242 7.03 -3.46 6.76
N ARG A 243 6.10 -3.61 5.82
CA ARG A 243 6.20 -3.48 4.37
C ARG A 243 5.83 -2.12 3.78
N ILE A 244 5.65 -1.07 4.58
CA ILE A 244 5.02 0.18 4.10
C ILE A 244 6.00 1.34 3.96
N SER A 245 7.15 1.30 4.63
CA SER A 245 8.18 2.35 4.51
C SER A 245 9.57 1.78 4.71
N GLU A 246 10.52 2.15 3.86
CA GLU A 246 11.93 1.76 3.98
C GLU A 246 12.49 2.03 5.40
N PRO A 247 13.38 1.20 5.95
CA PRO A 247 14.42 0.46 5.25
C PRO A 247 14.35 -1.06 5.45
N GLU A 248 14.00 -1.80 4.45
CA GLU A 248 14.13 -3.28 4.41
C GLU A 248 15.56 -3.76 4.65
N ASN A 249 16.50 -2.84 4.68
CA ASN A 249 17.93 -3.05 4.67
C ASN A 249 18.59 -2.95 6.04
N LEU A 250 17.80 -2.76 7.12
CA LEU A 250 18.35 -2.74 8.49
C LEU A 250 18.40 -4.16 9.05
N ILE A 251 19.60 -4.61 9.31
CA ILE A 251 19.89 -5.97 9.76
C ILE A 251 20.83 -5.97 10.96
N LYS A 252 20.83 -7.05 11.71
CA LYS A 252 21.83 -7.31 12.78
C LYS A 252 22.30 -8.73 12.77
N ASP A 253 23.51 -8.90 13.31
CA ASP A 253 24.04 -10.17 13.75
C ASP A 253 24.71 -10.00 15.12
N LYS A 254 25.40 -11.00 15.65
CA LYS A 254 26.10 -10.90 16.94
C LYS A 254 27.23 -9.87 16.95
N ASN A 255 27.71 -9.44 15.77
CA ASN A 255 28.85 -8.51 15.64
C ASN A 255 28.41 -7.05 15.48
N GLY A 256 27.15 -6.78 15.17
CA GLY A 256 26.70 -5.39 14.98
C GLY A 256 25.31 -5.23 14.40
N VAL A 257 24.97 -3.96 14.19
CA VAL A 257 23.81 -3.50 13.42
C VAL A 257 24.33 -2.90 12.13
N TYR A 258 23.66 -3.20 11.03
CA TYR A 258 24.14 -2.87 9.70
C TYR A 258 23.00 -2.36 8.81
N TYR A 259 23.43 -1.61 7.83
CA TYR A 259 22.60 -1.18 6.71
C TYR A 259 23.17 -1.72 5.40
N ILE A 260 22.32 -2.19 4.50
CA ILE A 260 22.71 -2.58 3.15
C ILE A 260 22.55 -1.38 2.22
N ASP A 261 23.67 -0.84 1.71
CA ASP A 261 23.65 0.17 0.64
C ASP A 261 23.28 -0.51 -0.67
N GLU A 262 22.05 -0.32 -1.11
CA GLU A 262 21.49 -0.94 -2.33
C GLU A 262 22.25 -0.54 -3.59
N ASN A 263 22.70 0.70 -3.65
CA ASN A 263 23.43 1.20 -4.83
C ASN A 263 24.80 0.57 -4.96
N LYS A 264 25.49 0.39 -3.83
CA LYS A 264 26.84 -0.20 -3.79
C LYS A 264 26.82 -1.69 -3.53
N LYS A 265 25.64 -2.23 -3.12
CA LYS A 265 25.48 -3.63 -2.69
C LYS A 265 26.51 -4.05 -1.64
N THR A 266 26.75 -3.16 -0.69
CA THR A 266 27.75 -3.32 0.38
C THR A 266 27.11 -3.16 1.74
N LEU A 267 27.70 -3.85 2.71
CA LEU A 267 27.31 -3.79 4.10
C LEU A 267 27.99 -2.59 4.79
N ILE A 268 27.20 -1.72 5.40
CA ILE A 268 27.68 -0.60 6.21
C ILE A 268 27.33 -0.88 7.66
N LYS A 269 28.34 -1.04 8.51
CA LYS A 269 28.16 -1.19 9.95
C LYS A 269 27.94 0.17 10.59
N PHE A 270 26.91 0.28 11.44
CA PHE A 270 26.75 1.47 12.27
C PHE A 270 27.86 1.55 13.32
N LYS A 271 28.51 2.68 13.36
CA LYS A 271 29.57 2.99 14.34
C LYS A 271 28.91 3.56 15.59
N ASN A 272 28.34 2.73 16.38
CA ASN A 272 27.88 3.11 17.71
C ASN A 272 28.23 1.96 18.67
N ASP A 273 29.30 2.14 19.45
CA ASP A 273 29.79 1.14 20.36
C ASP A 273 28.87 1.00 21.63
N GLU A 274 27.88 1.89 21.75
CA GLU A 274 26.91 1.91 22.84
C GLU A 274 25.65 1.12 22.55
N ILE A 275 25.45 0.63 21.31
CA ILE A 275 24.29 -0.19 20.94
C ILE A 275 24.38 -1.55 21.62
N ASP A 276 23.39 -1.88 22.43
CA ASP A 276 23.20 -3.25 22.90
C ASP A 276 22.56 -4.09 21.78
N ILE A 277 23.41 -4.78 21.04
CA ILE A 277 23.02 -5.52 19.82
C ILE A 277 21.95 -6.58 20.11
N GLU A 278 22.03 -7.26 21.27
CA GLU A 278 21.12 -8.34 21.62
C GLU A 278 19.69 -7.84 21.69
N SER A 279 19.46 -6.76 22.41
CA SER A 279 18.12 -6.16 22.59
C SER A 279 17.71 -5.18 21.51
N PHE A 280 18.61 -4.82 20.57
CA PHE A 280 18.29 -3.86 19.50
C PHE A 280 17.19 -4.37 18.57
N GLY A 281 16.18 -3.54 18.36
CA GLY A 281 15.05 -3.84 17.48
C GLY A 281 14.11 -2.65 17.30
N ILE A 282 12.95 -2.90 16.71
CA ILE A 282 11.92 -1.88 16.49
C ILE A 282 11.37 -1.41 17.83
N ALA A 283 11.29 -0.10 18.04
CA ALA A 283 10.77 0.48 19.27
C ALA A 283 9.25 0.30 19.39
N ASN A 284 8.52 0.41 18.26
CA ASN A 284 7.09 0.19 18.20
C ASN A 284 6.66 -0.20 16.76
N LYS A 285 5.86 -1.26 16.64
CA LYS A 285 5.36 -1.79 15.36
C LYS A 285 4.41 -0.86 14.59
N MET A 286 3.88 0.18 15.23
CA MET A 286 2.95 1.13 14.59
C MET A 286 3.64 2.41 14.06
N LEU A 287 4.93 2.60 14.34
CA LEU A 287 5.67 3.81 13.95
C LEU A 287 7.06 3.40 13.47
N ASP A 288 7.18 3.31 12.20
CA ASP A 288 8.21 2.61 11.45
C ASP A 288 9.64 3.17 11.54
N ASP A 289 9.84 4.33 12.18
CA ASP A 289 11.11 5.05 12.11
C ASP A 289 11.96 4.98 13.36
N TYR A 290 11.51 4.26 14.42
CA TYR A 290 12.19 4.24 15.70
C TYR A 290 12.64 2.85 16.11
N PHE A 291 13.89 2.78 16.51
CA PHE A 291 14.55 1.59 17.04
C PHE A 291 14.89 1.78 18.51
N LYS A 292 15.07 0.71 19.22
CA LYS A 292 15.51 0.74 20.63
C LYS A 292 16.36 -0.45 20.96
N ASP A 293 17.20 -0.26 21.93
CA ASP A 293 17.78 -1.33 22.72
C ASP A 293 17.33 -1.21 24.19
N LYS A 294 17.98 -1.90 25.09
CA LYS A 294 17.63 -1.83 26.51
C LYS A 294 17.97 -0.49 27.17
N ASN A 295 18.83 0.31 26.55
CA ASN A 295 19.36 1.56 27.13
C ASN A 295 18.76 2.78 26.43
N ASN A 296 18.65 2.78 25.10
CA ASN A 296 18.45 3.96 24.27
C ASN A 296 17.37 3.75 23.22
N VAL A 297 16.84 4.86 22.70
CA VAL A 297 15.99 4.91 21.51
C VAL A 297 16.73 5.61 20.38
N TYR A 298 16.58 5.08 19.18
CA TYR A 298 17.27 5.55 18.00
C TYR A 298 16.28 5.85 16.88
N TYR A 299 16.68 6.69 15.93
CA TYR A 299 16.01 6.85 14.65
C TYR A 299 17.03 6.81 13.51
N LEU A 300 16.58 6.35 12.35
CA LEU A 300 17.41 6.32 11.16
C LEU A 300 17.13 7.57 10.30
N GLU A 301 18.18 8.31 9.96
CA GLU A 301 18.11 9.45 9.07
C GLU A 301 19.38 9.55 8.23
N ASN A 302 19.21 9.67 6.90
CA ASN A 302 20.33 9.75 5.94
C ASN A 302 21.35 8.60 6.13
N TYR A 303 20.84 7.37 6.30
CA TYR A 303 21.64 6.16 6.52
C TYR A 303 22.53 6.21 7.79
N LYS A 304 22.16 7.03 8.76
CA LYS A 304 22.81 7.11 10.07
C LYS A 304 21.79 6.84 11.17
N LEU A 305 22.23 6.08 12.15
CA LEU A 305 21.48 5.85 13.36
C LEU A 305 21.79 6.97 14.35
N HIS A 306 20.76 7.71 14.72
CA HIS A 306 20.85 8.81 15.67
C HIS A 306 20.17 8.41 16.98
N GLU A 307 20.83 8.65 18.10
CA GLU A 307 20.25 8.48 19.42
C GLU A 307 19.34 9.66 19.76
N LEU A 308 18.25 9.38 20.48
CA LEU A 308 17.43 10.42 21.08
C LEU A 308 17.96 10.73 22.46
N ASP A 309 18.59 11.91 22.58
CA ASP A 309 19.17 12.41 23.83
C ASP A 309 18.10 12.53 24.93
N ASP A 310 18.48 12.23 26.18
CA ASP A 310 17.66 12.40 27.40
C ASP A 310 16.34 11.60 27.43
N LEU A 311 16.20 10.54 26.65
CA LEU A 311 14.99 9.75 26.61
C LEU A 311 15.00 8.62 27.64
N ASP A 312 14.02 8.59 28.52
CA ASP A 312 13.81 7.47 29.46
C ASP A 312 13.06 6.33 28.74
N ILE A 313 13.83 5.33 28.29
CA ILE A 313 13.29 4.17 27.55
C ILE A 313 12.26 3.36 28.37
N LYS A 314 12.33 3.37 29.70
CA LYS A 314 11.43 2.58 30.54
C LYS A 314 10.02 3.15 30.55
N THR A 315 9.91 4.46 30.38
CA THR A 315 8.61 5.15 30.39
C THR A 315 8.21 5.68 29.04
N TYR A 316 9.05 5.46 28.00
CA TYR A 316 8.77 5.89 26.63
C TYR A 316 7.54 5.21 26.04
N GLN A 317 6.62 6.02 25.53
CA GLN A 317 5.38 5.58 24.92
C GLN A 317 4.92 6.50 23.80
N ASN A 318 4.21 5.91 22.83
CA ASN A 318 3.51 6.68 21.83
C ASN A 318 2.21 7.25 22.41
N ILE A 319 1.88 8.46 22.02
CA ILE A 319 0.55 9.00 22.23
C ILE A 319 -0.27 8.62 21.01
N SER A 320 -1.24 7.71 21.22
CA SER A 320 -1.98 6.99 20.18
C SER A 320 -2.43 7.89 19.00
N MET A 321 -2.24 7.40 17.78
CA MET A 321 -2.63 8.03 16.50
C MET A 321 -2.06 9.44 16.27
N THR A 322 -1.04 9.85 17.01
CA THR A 322 -0.44 11.18 16.86
C THR A 322 1.05 11.09 16.53
N ARG A 323 1.62 12.22 16.11
CA ARG A 323 3.08 12.37 15.89
C ARG A 323 3.85 12.66 17.19
N TYR A 324 3.12 12.66 18.32
CA TYR A 324 3.69 12.91 19.62
C TYR A 324 4.07 11.60 20.33
N LYS A 325 5.15 11.68 21.08
CA LYS A 325 5.65 10.64 21.96
C LYS A 325 6.05 11.26 23.27
N LYS A 326 6.05 10.49 24.34
CA LYS A 326 6.49 10.97 25.64
C LYS A 326 7.24 9.92 26.43
N ASP A 327 8.10 10.37 27.29
CA ASP A 327 8.55 9.64 28.48
C ASP A 327 8.06 10.37 29.74
N LYS A 328 8.50 9.96 30.90
CA LYS A 328 8.10 10.60 32.19
C LYS A 328 8.54 12.06 32.32
N ASN A 329 9.60 12.47 31.56
CA ASN A 329 10.23 13.79 31.73
C ASN A 329 9.95 14.71 30.52
N ASN A 330 9.76 14.15 29.33
CA ASN A 330 9.82 14.87 28.06
C ASN A 330 8.68 14.54 27.13
N LEU A 331 8.25 15.55 26.38
CA LEU A 331 7.40 15.42 25.19
C LEU A 331 8.28 15.48 23.95
N TYR A 332 8.00 14.62 22.97
CA TYR A 332 8.65 14.61 21.67
C TYR A 332 7.61 14.79 20.55
N TYR A 333 7.95 15.59 19.55
CA TYR A 333 7.15 15.76 18.32
C TYR A 333 8.00 15.34 17.12
N LYS A 334 7.48 14.41 16.34
CA LYS A 334 8.29 13.72 15.32
C LYS A 334 9.52 13.09 16.00
N ARG A 335 10.70 13.67 15.82
CA ARG A 335 11.97 13.13 16.36
C ARG A 335 12.66 14.09 17.33
N LYS A 336 12.00 15.20 17.69
CA LYS A 336 12.60 16.28 18.47
C LYS A 336 11.91 16.46 19.81
N LYS A 337 12.69 16.62 20.84
CA LYS A 337 12.20 17.01 22.18
C LYS A 337 11.51 18.37 22.08
N VAL A 338 10.35 18.50 22.68
CA VAL A 338 9.62 19.76 22.76
C VAL A 338 10.09 20.52 24.00
N LYS A 339 10.70 21.67 23.75
CA LYS A 339 11.35 22.46 24.82
C LYS A 339 10.35 23.02 25.82
N GLY A 340 10.64 22.84 27.09
CA GLY A 340 9.91 23.50 28.19
C GLY A 340 8.50 22.98 28.44
N VAL A 341 8.19 21.77 27.96
CA VAL A 341 6.87 21.15 28.13
C VAL A 341 6.97 19.96 29.09
N ASN A 342 6.16 19.97 30.13
CA ASN A 342 5.94 18.79 30.96
C ASN A 342 4.89 17.89 30.29
N PRO A 343 5.23 16.62 29.99
CA PRO A 343 4.33 15.71 29.28
C PRO A 343 3.03 15.36 30.03
N ASP A 344 2.96 15.60 31.33
CA ASP A 344 1.76 15.35 32.11
C ASP A 344 0.76 16.51 32.13
N ASP A 345 1.20 17.71 31.70
CA ASP A 345 0.36 18.92 31.67
C ASP A 345 -0.32 19.15 30.31
N ILE A 346 -0.17 18.23 29.38
CA ILE A 346 -0.65 18.42 28.00
C ILE A 346 -1.94 17.66 27.68
N GLU A 347 -2.75 18.29 26.87
CA GLU A 347 -3.82 17.66 26.10
C GLU A 347 -3.50 17.82 24.61
N ILE A 348 -3.47 16.73 23.86
CA ILE A 348 -3.24 16.79 22.41
C ILE A 348 -4.56 17.05 21.72
N ILE A 349 -4.60 18.19 21.02
CA ILE A 349 -5.74 18.62 20.21
C ILE A 349 -5.37 18.38 18.76
N GLU A 350 -5.44 17.28 18.18
CA GLU A 350 -4.96 16.99 16.84
C GLU A 350 -3.44 16.83 16.70
N ASN A 351 -3.01 16.41 15.53
CA ASN A 351 -1.61 16.17 15.19
C ASN A 351 -0.69 17.41 15.20
N ASN A 352 -1.27 18.61 15.24
CA ASN A 352 -0.52 19.86 15.07
C ASN A 352 -0.58 20.79 16.28
N PHE A 353 -1.49 20.52 17.24
CA PHE A 353 -1.74 21.39 18.37
C PHE A 353 -1.67 20.66 19.69
N ILE A 354 -1.10 21.33 20.66
CA ILE A 354 -1.13 20.89 22.06
C ILE A 354 -1.77 21.97 22.91
N LYS A 355 -2.51 21.56 23.91
CA LYS A 355 -3.09 22.46 24.90
C LYS A 355 -2.38 22.23 26.22
N ILE A 356 -1.90 23.33 26.82
CA ILE A 356 -1.29 23.35 28.14
C ILE A 356 -2.14 24.31 28.97
N LYS A 357 -2.81 23.78 29.99
CA LYS A 357 -3.80 24.56 30.79
C LYS A 357 -4.87 25.14 29.85
N ASN A 358 -4.97 26.44 29.78
CA ASN A 358 -5.96 27.17 28.98
C ASN A 358 -5.36 27.83 27.71
N THR A 359 -4.18 27.43 27.30
CA THR A 359 -3.51 27.98 26.12
C THR A 359 -3.24 26.90 25.08
N LEU A 360 -3.62 27.14 23.85
CA LEU A 360 -3.32 26.29 22.72
C LEU A 360 -2.00 26.73 22.09
N TYR A 361 -1.17 25.76 21.77
CA TYR A 361 0.13 25.97 21.14
C TYR A 361 0.22 25.20 19.82
N LYS A 362 0.90 25.77 18.85
CA LYS A 362 1.41 25.04 17.69
C LYS A 362 2.88 24.68 17.91
N ILE A 363 3.32 23.61 17.25
CA ILE A 363 4.75 23.33 17.16
C ILE A 363 5.38 24.23 16.11
N SER A 364 6.42 24.93 16.49
CA SER A 364 7.22 25.80 15.64
C SER A 364 8.68 25.38 15.66
N ASN A 365 9.48 25.95 14.76
CA ASN A 365 10.92 25.78 14.63
C ASN A 365 11.42 24.33 14.58
N PHE A 366 11.48 23.80 13.37
CA PHE A 366 12.03 22.46 13.10
C PHE A 366 13.51 22.47 12.71
N GLY A 367 14.18 23.63 12.66
CA GLY A 367 15.57 23.76 12.27
C GLY A 367 16.60 23.37 13.33
N GLY A 368 16.20 23.43 14.62
CA GLY A 368 17.09 23.17 15.76
C GLY A 368 17.13 21.69 16.21
N LYS A 369 17.88 21.42 17.27
CA LYS A 369 17.90 20.10 17.96
C LYS A 369 16.56 19.81 18.66
N GLU A 370 15.89 20.84 19.16
CA GLU A 370 14.61 20.75 19.86
C GLU A 370 13.49 21.39 19.03
N ALA A 371 12.27 20.96 19.24
CA ALA A 371 11.10 21.62 18.70
C ALA A 371 10.62 22.69 19.73
N GLU A 372 10.18 23.81 19.22
CA GLU A 372 9.65 24.91 20.03
C GLU A 372 8.14 24.98 19.90
N ILE A 373 7.46 25.51 20.92
CA ILE A 373 6.04 25.77 20.91
C ILE A 373 5.76 27.26 20.86
N GLU A 374 4.72 27.64 20.11
CA GLU A 374 4.26 29.01 19.98
C GLU A 374 2.79 29.11 20.36
N PRO A 375 2.42 30.00 21.30
CA PRO A 375 1.03 30.15 21.71
C PRO A 375 0.17 30.71 20.58
N LEU A 376 -1.05 30.21 20.48
CA LEU A 376 -2.04 30.68 19.52
C LEU A 376 -3.02 31.63 20.16
N SER A 377 -3.34 32.73 19.47
CA SER A 377 -4.34 33.71 19.89
C SER A 377 -5.74 33.28 19.50
N VAL A 378 -6.23 32.21 20.12
CA VAL A 378 -7.58 31.64 19.91
C VAL A 378 -8.32 31.53 21.23
N ASP A 379 -9.65 31.40 21.18
CA ASP A 379 -10.42 31.00 22.34
C ASP A 379 -10.34 29.49 22.53
N THR A 380 -9.42 29.05 23.37
CA THR A 380 -9.08 27.63 23.56
C THR A 380 -10.27 26.79 24.02
N ASN A 381 -11.22 27.37 24.76
CA ASN A 381 -12.37 26.62 25.26
C ASN A 381 -13.40 26.28 24.19
N THR A 382 -13.35 26.99 23.07
CA THR A 382 -14.29 26.83 21.97
C THR A 382 -13.61 26.50 20.65
N PHE A 383 -12.30 26.28 20.70
CA PHE A 383 -11.52 25.91 19.52
C PHE A 383 -11.78 24.44 19.14
N GLU A 384 -12.20 24.23 17.91
CA GLU A 384 -12.50 22.92 17.37
C GLU A 384 -12.16 22.83 15.89
N GLU A 385 -11.85 21.64 15.41
CA GLU A 385 -11.78 21.36 13.98
C GLU A 385 -13.20 21.29 13.39
N ILE A 386 -13.36 21.88 12.22
CA ILE A 386 -14.59 21.77 11.44
C ILE A 386 -14.48 20.61 10.46
N ASP A 387 -13.42 20.62 9.64
CA ASP A 387 -13.06 19.58 8.65
C ASP A 387 -11.82 20.02 7.86
N ASN A 388 -10.98 19.08 7.43
CA ASN A 388 -9.88 19.24 6.47
C ASN A 388 -9.03 20.53 6.66
N ASN A 389 -8.42 20.68 7.84
CA ASN A 389 -7.61 21.83 8.24
C ASN A 389 -8.37 23.14 8.47
N TYR A 390 -9.71 23.15 8.41
CA TYR A 390 -10.52 24.27 8.87
C TYR A 390 -10.85 24.13 10.36
N TYR A 391 -10.63 25.21 11.10
CA TYR A 391 -10.86 25.29 12.53
C TYR A 391 -11.72 26.51 12.83
N ARG A 392 -12.39 26.51 13.98
CA ARG A 392 -13.07 27.67 14.49
C ARG A 392 -12.95 27.80 16.01
N ASP A 393 -13.10 29.02 16.49
CA ASP A 393 -13.47 29.34 17.86
C ASP A 393 -14.80 30.14 17.88
N LYS A 394 -15.22 30.58 19.03
CA LYS A 394 -16.49 31.37 19.14
C LYS A 394 -16.50 32.68 18.35
N LYS A 395 -15.31 33.17 17.91
CA LYS A 395 -15.17 34.48 17.26
C LYS A 395 -14.74 34.37 15.80
N ASN A 396 -13.98 33.36 15.44
CA ASN A 396 -13.28 33.34 14.16
C ASN A 396 -13.28 31.94 13.54
N VAL A 397 -13.07 31.90 12.22
CA VAL A 397 -12.73 30.71 11.46
C VAL A 397 -11.28 30.80 11.03
N TYR A 398 -10.60 29.69 11.03
CA TYR A 398 -9.17 29.57 10.72
C TYR A 398 -8.94 28.45 9.70
N PHE A 399 -7.81 28.56 8.99
CA PHE A 399 -7.28 27.50 8.15
C PHE A 399 -5.82 27.21 8.52
N TYR A 400 -5.50 25.92 8.71
CA TYR A 400 -4.14 25.50 9.02
C TYR A 400 -3.39 25.10 7.74
N LYS A 401 -2.28 25.78 7.46
CA LYS A 401 -1.46 25.52 6.29
C LYS A 401 0.02 25.72 6.59
N TYR A 402 0.82 24.71 6.23
CA TYR A 402 2.29 24.76 6.38
C TYR A 402 2.79 25.19 7.78
N GLY A 403 2.17 24.67 8.84
CA GLY A 403 2.56 25.01 10.22
C GLY A 403 1.95 26.32 10.77
N ASN A 404 1.15 27.01 10.00
CA ASN A 404 0.53 28.28 10.42
C ASN A 404 -1.00 28.18 10.46
N LEU A 405 -1.57 28.67 11.55
CA LEU A 405 -3.00 28.84 11.70
C LEU A 405 -3.38 30.26 11.26
N GLN A 406 -4.02 30.37 10.11
CA GLN A 406 -4.39 31.64 9.51
C GLN A 406 -5.88 31.92 9.75
N LYS A 407 -6.19 33.10 10.31
CA LYS A 407 -7.57 33.53 10.43
C LYS A 407 -8.16 33.87 9.06
N LEU A 408 -9.34 33.35 8.77
CA LEU A 408 -10.07 33.67 7.54
C LEU A 408 -10.62 35.11 7.60
N LYS A 409 -10.25 35.88 6.59
CA LYS A 409 -10.71 37.26 6.49
C LYS A 409 -12.22 37.33 6.22
N ASN A 410 -12.96 38.07 7.07
CA ASN A 410 -14.40 38.29 6.94
C ASN A 410 -15.28 37.03 7.00
N ALA A 411 -14.77 35.92 7.51
CA ALA A 411 -15.60 34.72 7.71
C ALA A 411 -16.56 34.90 8.88
N ASN A 412 -17.81 34.58 8.65
CA ASN A 412 -18.84 34.60 9.70
C ASN A 412 -18.93 33.22 10.37
N VAL A 413 -18.37 33.12 11.57
CA VAL A 413 -18.28 31.85 12.32
C VAL A 413 -19.64 31.20 12.59
N LYS A 414 -20.71 31.99 12.75
CA LYS A 414 -22.04 31.46 13.12
C LYS A 414 -22.69 30.62 12.02
N ASN A 415 -22.38 30.92 10.76
CA ASN A 415 -22.97 30.24 9.61
C ASN A 415 -21.93 29.67 8.64
N PHE A 416 -20.67 29.59 9.07
CA PHE A 416 -19.62 28.93 8.29
C PHE A 416 -19.84 27.43 8.28
N LYS A 417 -19.73 26.84 7.11
CA LYS A 417 -19.84 25.40 6.90
C LYS A 417 -18.96 24.94 5.75
N MET A 418 -18.52 23.69 5.82
CA MET A 418 -17.85 23.02 4.73
C MET A 418 -18.85 22.60 3.65
N LEU A 419 -18.40 22.54 2.41
CA LEU A 419 -19.18 21.97 1.32
C LEU A 419 -19.07 20.45 1.36
N LYS A 420 -20.22 19.78 1.26
CA LYS A 420 -20.27 18.29 1.33
C LYS A 420 -19.57 17.62 0.15
N GLU A 421 -19.58 18.30 -0.99
CA GLU A 421 -19.03 17.81 -2.23
C GLU A 421 -17.50 17.82 -2.24
N ASN A 422 -16.89 18.76 -1.51
CA ASN A 422 -15.43 18.87 -1.41
C ASN A 422 -15.05 19.69 -0.16
N SER A 423 -14.36 19.05 0.78
CA SER A 423 -13.95 19.66 2.05
C SER A 423 -12.80 20.66 1.96
N ASP A 424 -12.23 20.90 0.78
CA ASP A 424 -11.32 22.04 0.55
C ASP A 424 -12.05 23.38 0.51
N PHE A 425 -13.38 23.34 0.30
CA PHE A 425 -14.22 24.52 0.22
C PHE A 425 -15.07 24.73 1.47
N GLY A 426 -14.97 25.94 2.02
CA GLY A 426 -15.86 26.43 3.07
C GLY A 426 -16.69 27.61 2.57
N LYS A 427 -17.87 27.81 3.14
CA LYS A 427 -18.71 28.98 2.86
C LYS A 427 -19.40 29.51 4.09
N ASP A 428 -19.64 30.79 4.10
CA ASP A 428 -20.58 31.46 5.00
C ASP A 428 -21.74 32.08 4.21
N GLN A 429 -22.50 32.95 4.86
CA GLN A 429 -23.62 33.61 4.21
C GLN A 429 -23.21 34.51 3.04
N SER A 430 -22.01 35.04 3.02
CA SER A 430 -21.56 36.06 2.07
C SER A 430 -20.40 35.67 1.21
N ASN A 431 -19.61 34.67 1.60
CA ASN A 431 -18.30 34.38 1.00
C ASN A 431 -18.09 32.86 0.77
N ILE A 432 -17.26 32.57 -0.21
CA ILE A 432 -16.72 31.23 -0.47
C ILE A 432 -15.21 31.27 -0.24
N TYR A 433 -14.70 30.21 0.35
CA TYR A 433 -13.29 30.04 0.68
C TYR A 433 -12.78 28.73 0.08
N TYR A 434 -11.57 28.75 -0.49
CA TYR A 434 -10.86 27.57 -1.00
C TYR A 434 -9.50 27.48 -0.30
N LYS A 435 -9.26 26.37 0.42
CA LYS A 435 -8.01 26.15 1.17
C LYS A 435 -7.58 27.37 1.99
N GLY A 436 -8.55 27.98 2.70
CA GLY A 436 -8.33 29.14 3.56
C GLY A 436 -8.32 30.50 2.88
N TYR A 437 -8.36 30.57 1.56
CA TYR A 437 -8.39 31.83 0.81
C TYR A 437 -9.82 32.17 0.41
N LYS A 438 -10.23 33.43 0.69
CA LYS A 438 -11.48 33.94 0.19
C LYS A 438 -11.43 34.09 -1.33
N LEU A 439 -12.43 33.57 -2.03
CA LEU A 439 -12.58 33.72 -3.48
C LEU A 439 -13.30 35.04 -3.78
N GLU A 440 -12.51 36.11 -3.97
CA GLU A 440 -13.04 37.48 -4.09
C GLU A 440 -13.91 37.71 -5.34
N GLN A 441 -13.66 36.97 -6.41
CA GLN A 441 -14.35 37.15 -7.70
C GLN A 441 -15.49 36.19 -7.94
N VAL A 442 -15.71 35.23 -7.02
CA VAL A 442 -16.68 34.15 -7.19
C VAL A 442 -17.98 34.57 -6.50
N ASP A 443 -19.08 34.62 -7.26
CA ASP A 443 -20.41 34.87 -6.71
C ASP A 443 -20.91 33.58 -6.01
N LYS A 444 -21.34 33.72 -4.78
CA LYS A 444 -21.92 32.60 -4.01
C LYS A 444 -23.20 32.04 -4.63
N ASP A 445 -23.93 32.88 -5.37
CA ASP A 445 -25.15 32.50 -6.05
C ASP A 445 -24.82 31.75 -7.35
N GLY A 446 -25.32 30.55 -7.47
CA GLY A 446 -24.99 29.66 -8.57
C GLY A 446 -23.59 29.00 -8.49
N PHE A 447 -22.95 29.08 -7.31
CA PHE A 447 -21.69 28.35 -7.08
C PHE A 447 -21.90 26.84 -7.16
N GLU A 448 -21.08 26.20 -7.97
CA GLU A 448 -21.10 24.76 -8.20
C GLU A 448 -19.67 24.27 -8.48
N ILE A 449 -19.30 23.13 -7.91
CA ILE A 449 -18.07 22.42 -8.23
C ILE A 449 -18.36 21.53 -9.43
N LEU A 450 -17.64 21.76 -10.55
CA LEU A 450 -17.90 21.06 -11.80
C LEU A 450 -17.04 19.81 -11.98
N ASP A 451 -15.80 19.86 -11.50
CA ASP A 451 -14.85 18.75 -11.62
C ASP A 451 -13.89 18.77 -10.43
N GLU A 452 -13.62 17.59 -9.89
CA GLU A 452 -12.66 17.36 -8.81
C GLU A 452 -11.36 16.87 -9.44
N ALA A 453 -10.64 17.75 -10.12
CA ALA A 453 -9.30 17.42 -10.61
C ALA A 453 -8.34 17.19 -9.43
N TYR A 454 -7.37 16.31 -9.62
CA TYR A 454 -6.42 15.88 -8.57
C TYR A 454 -5.59 17.04 -7.99
N ASP A 455 -5.43 18.13 -8.72
CA ASP A 455 -4.65 19.32 -8.39
C ASP A 455 -5.47 20.58 -8.14
N GLY A 456 -6.79 20.53 -8.32
CA GLY A 456 -7.69 21.63 -8.10
C GLY A 456 -9.05 21.42 -8.72
N SER A 457 -10.07 22.05 -8.15
CA SER A 457 -11.44 21.91 -8.63
C SER A 457 -11.76 22.99 -9.63
N ILE A 458 -12.41 22.62 -10.72
CA ILE A 458 -13.08 23.58 -11.62
C ILE A 458 -14.41 23.94 -10.99
N ILE A 459 -14.59 25.20 -10.71
CA ILE A 459 -15.82 25.75 -10.14
C ILE A 459 -16.48 26.71 -11.11
N LYS A 460 -17.78 26.92 -10.95
CA LYS A 460 -18.51 27.99 -11.64
C LYS A 460 -19.37 28.76 -10.67
N ASP A 461 -19.71 29.97 -11.05
CA ASP A 461 -20.83 30.74 -10.53
C ASP A 461 -21.81 31.05 -11.66
N LYS A 462 -22.74 31.96 -11.42
CA LYS A 462 -23.70 32.39 -12.47
C LYS A 462 -23.07 33.13 -13.65
N ASN A 463 -21.83 33.62 -13.52
CA ASN A 463 -21.19 34.51 -14.48
C ASN A 463 -20.01 33.85 -15.23
N SER A 464 -19.31 32.92 -14.57
CA SER A 464 -18.00 32.46 -15.06
C SER A 464 -17.61 31.09 -14.52
N LYS A 465 -16.57 30.51 -15.13
CA LYS A 465 -15.83 29.35 -14.61
C LYS A 465 -14.50 29.80 -14.03
N TYR A 466 -14.01 29.05 -13.06
CA TYR A 466 -12.76 29.35 -12.36
C TYR A 466 -11.95 28.07 -12.12
N TYR A 467 -10.65 28.22 -12.12
CA TYR A 467 -9.71 27.19 -11.72
C TYR A 467 -8.75 27.79 -10.69
N HIS A 468 -8.57 27.14 -9.54
CA HIS A 468 -7.83 27.69 -8.39
C HIS A 468 -8.30 29.10 -7.93
N GLY A 469 -9.56 29.45 -8.16
CA GLY A 469 -10.09 30.76 -7.86
C GLY A 469 -9.83 31.83 -8.92
N GLU A 470 -9.08 31.52 -9.97
CA GLU A 470 -8.84 32.41 -11.10
C GLU A 470 -9.84 32.11 -12.24
N ARG A 471 -10.36 33.19 -12.84
CA ARG A 471 -11.34 33.09 -13.91
C ARG A 471 -10.70 32.46 -15.16
N ILE A 472 -11.31 31.39 -15.64
CA ILE A 472 -10.93 30.76 -16.91
C ILE A 472 -11.89 31.22 -18.03
N LYS A 473 -11.31 31.39 -19.21
CA LYS A 473 -12.06 31.84 -20.38
C LYS A 473 -12.96 30.73 -20.96
#